data_c78df22cd9b973ce2d5c79d8e59eb59d
#
_entry.id   c78df22cd9b973ce2d5c79d8e59eb59d
#
_cell.length_a   1.000
_cell.length_b   1.000
_cell.length_c   1.000
_cell.angle_alpha   90.00
_cell.angle_beta   90.00
_cell.angle_gamma   90.00
#
_symmetry.space_group_name_H-M   'P 1'
#
loop_
_entity.id
_entity.type
_entity.pdbx_description
1 polymer ?
#
loop_
_entity_poly.entity_id
_entity_poly.type
_entity_poly.pdbx_seq_one_letter_code
_entity_poly.pdbx_strand_id
1 'polypeptide(L)'
;YAPTILFIDEIDAIGKNRQSAGDSNSRADILNALLTEMSGFKTTGESQVFVLAATNFDVEGKDRFSLDSALLRRFDRKILVDLPNREERLRFLKQRREKSPALAFSDEEADRIAAGSAGMTLSRIKLILGYAMRCAAQQHFEKVTDDILDEAFASFDDGQTEALCSEEELKRIARHEAGHAFICWQNQHTPAYLTVMGNKSFGGYMLQENERRAYNLTRKQVYERIREALAGRATEIVFYGKKNGLVDTENEI
;
A
#
# COMPACT_ATOMS: atom_id res chain seq x y z
N TYR A 1 -30.97 -5.02 24.39
CA TYR A 1 -31.14 -5.10 22.94
C TYR A 1 -30.23 -6.18 22.39
N ALA A 2 -30.77 -7.37 22.13
CA ALA A 2 -30.03 -8.45 21.48
C ALA A 2 -30.80 -8.91 20.23
N PRO A 3 -30.11 -9.34 19.13
CA PRO A 3 -28.63 -9.36 18.97
C PRO A 3 -28.04 -7.96 18.75
N THR A 4 -26.83 -7.75 19.26
CA THR A 4 -26.11 -6.45 19.12
C THR A 4 -24.71 -6.68 18.56
N ILE A 5 -24.23 -5.77 17.69
CA ILE A 5 -22.85 -5.72 17.23
C ILE A 5 -22.18 -4.52 17.90
N LEU A 6 -21.13 -4.78 18.66
CA LEU A 6 -20.25 -3.76 19.22
C LEU A 6 -19.01 -3.64 18.33
N PHE A 7 -18.81 -2.47 17.69
CA PHE A 7 -17.61 -2.18 16.93
C PHE A 7 -16.65 -1.30 17.75
N ILE A 8 -15.40 -1.74 17.88
CA ILE A 8 -14.33 -1.04 18.59
C ILE A 8 -13.23 -0.74 17.58
N ASP A 9 -13.12 0.52 17.17
CA ASP A 9 -12.03 0.97 16.30
C ASP A 9 -10.78 1.28 17.11
N GLU A 10 -9.60 1.11 16.48
CA GLU A 10 -8.29 1.37 17.10
C GLU A 10 -8.14 0.75 18.50
N ILE A 11 -8.51 -0.53 18.65
CA ILE A 11 -8.44 -1.23 19.95
C ILE A 11 -7.02 -1.26 20.55
N ASP A 12 -6.00 -1.01 19.74
CA ASP A 12 -4.61 -0.87 20.18
C ASP A 12 -4.40 0.34 21.11
N ALA A 13 -5.29 1.34 21.10
CA ALA A 13 -5.24 2.45 22.05
C ALA A 13 -5.30 1.98 23.51
N ILE A 14 -6.02 0.88 23.77
CA ILE A 14 -6.16 0.27 25.11
C ILE A 14 -5.47 -1.10 25.22
N GLY A 15 -5.28 -1.79 24.10
CA GLY A 15 -4.83 -3.18 24.02
C GLY A 15 -3.34 -3.38 23.78
N LYS A 16 -2.48 -2.38 23.93
CA LYS A 16 -1.02 -2.52 23.78
C LYS A 16 -0.43 -3.49 24.78
N ASN A 17 0.58 -4.26 24.35
CA ASN A 17 1.33 -5.16 25.21
C ASN A 17 2.01 -4.40 26.36
N ARG A 18 1.87 -4.90 27.57
CA ARG A 18 2.33 -4.29 28.83
C ARG A 18 3.83 -4.08 28.93
N GLN A 19 4.63 -4.76 28.11
CA GLN A 19 6.10 -4.67 28.13
C GLN A 19 6.65 -3.40 27.45
N SER A 20 5.83 -2.66 26.73
CA SER A 20 6.28 -1.52 25.91
C SER A 20 6.04 -0.15 26.53
N ALA A 21 5.39 -0.06 27.68
CA ALA A 21 4.93 1.22 28.19
C ALA A 21 5.27 1.40 29.68
N GLY A 22 6.03 2.42 29.98
CA GLY A 22 6.03 3.08 31.29
C GLY A 22 4.71 3.83 31.54
N ASP A 23 3.58 3.26 31.15
CA ASP A 23 2.30 3.98 31.04
C ASP A 23 1.28 3.46 32.07
N SER A 24 0.79 4.39 32.81
CA SER A 24 -0.33 4.50 33.76
C SER A 24 -1.21 3.25 34.01
N ASN A 25 -1.41 2.94 35.29
CA ASN A 25 -2.37 1.96 35.83
C ASN A 25 -3.78 2.05 35.17
N SER A 26 -4.21 3.24 34.74
CA SER A 26 -5.52 3.48 34.16
C SER A 26 -5.81 2.68 32.88
N ARG A 27 -4.80 2.49 31.98
CA ARG A 27 -5.02 1.68 30.76
C ARG A 27 -5.14 0.19 31.08
N ALA A 28 -4.33 -0.29 32.02
CA ALA A 28 -4.42 -1.66 32.48
C ALA A 28 -5.77 -1.96 33.10
N ASP A 29 -6.34 -1.01 33.83
CA ASP A 29 -7.66 -1.14 34.46
C ASP A 29 -8.77 -1.19 33.40
N ILE A 30 -8.72 -0.32 32.38
CA ILE A 30 -9.66 -0.33 31.25
C ILE A 30 -9.57 -1.65 30.48
N LEU A 31 -8.36 -2.12 30.18
CA LEU A 31 -8.16 -3.40 29.49
C LEU A 31 -8.72 -4.56 30.31
N ASN A 32 -8.46 -4.60 31.63
CA ASN A 32 -8.97 -5.64 32.51
C ASN A 32 -10.50 -5.62 32.59
N ALA A 33 -11.12 -4.44 32.67
CA ALA A 33 -12.57 -4.28 32.63
C ALA A 33 -13.14 -4.82 31.32
N LEU A 34 -12.55 -4.44 30.15
CA LEU A 34 -12.97 -4.94 28.84
C LEU A 34 -12.86 -6.47 28.77
N LEU A 35 -11.75 -7.06 29.22
CA LEU A 35 -11.56 -8.52 29.25
C LEU A 35 -12.58 -9.23 30.08
N THR A 36 -13.00 -8.64 31.20
CA THR A 36 -14.04 -9.18 32.11
C THR A 36 -15.39 -9.17 31.43
N GLU A 37 -15.79 -8.04 30.82
CA GLU A 37 -17.07 -7.90 30.13
C GLU A 37 -17.15 -8.85 28.91
N MET A 38 -16.08 -8.93 28.07
CA MET A 38 -16.02 -9.86 26.93
C MET A 38 -16.17 -11.33 27.37
N SER A 39 -15.75 -11.67 28.58
CA SER A 39 -15.96 -13.03 29.14
C SER A 39 -17.41 -13.28 29.53
N GLY A 40 -18.11 -12.24 29.98
CA GLY A 40 -19.52 -12.28 30.32
C GLY A 40 -20.46 -12.49 29.13
N PHE A 41 -20.09 -11.95 27.95
CA PHE A 41 -20.91 -12.07 26.74
C PHE A 41 -21.07 -13.52 26.22
N LYS A 42 -20.19 -14.44 26.63
CA LYS A 42 -20.23 -15.86 26.23
C LYS A 42 -21.16 -16.72 27.07
N THR A 43 -21.69 -16.22 28.19
CA THR A 43 -22.33 -17.05 29.22
C THR A 43 -23.86 -17.01 29.23
N THR A 44 -24.51 -16.12 28.52
CA THR A 44 -25.97 -15.99 28.54
C THR A 44 -26.56 -16.25 27.16
N GLY A 45 -27.22 -17.40 26.99
CA GLY A 45 -27.81 -17.84 25.71
C GLY A 45 -28.95 -16.97 25.17
N GLU A 46 -29.39 -15.94 25.88
CA GLU A 46 -30.49 -15.06 25.49
C GLU A 46 -30.03 -13.70 24.92
N SER A 47 -28.77 -13.33 25.11
CA SER A 47 -28.23 -12.02 24.65
C SER A 47 -26.97 -12.20 23.83
N GLN A 48 -27.11 -12.27 22.52
CA GLN A 48 -25.95 -12.36 21.62
C GLN A 48 -25.36 -10.99 21.38
N VAL A 49 -24.13 -10.75 21.86
CA VAL A 49 -23.31 -9.58 21.55
C VAL A 49 -22.10 -10.03 20.73
N PHE A 50 -22.01 -9.52 19.52
CA PHE A 50 -20.86 -9.74 18.64
C PHE A 50 -19.91 -8.57 18.79
N VAL A 51 -18.64 -8.85 19.14
CA VAL A 51 -17.60 -7.83 19.25
C VAL A 51 -16.74 -7.88 17.98
N LEU A 52 -16.68 -6.77 17.25
CA LEU A 52 -15.81 -6.55 16.10
C LEU A 52 -14.82 -5.45 16.49
N ALA A 53 -13.52 -5.74 16.44
CA ALA A 53 -12.48 -4.76 16.72
C ALA A 53 -11.56 -4.57 15.51
N ALA A 54 -11.09 -3.34 15.30
CA ALA A 54 -10.09 -3.02 14.28
C ALA A 54 -8.81 -2.50 14.94
N THR A 55 -7.67 -2.83 14.33
CA THR A 55 -6.34 -2.38 14.77
C THR A 55 -5.38 -2.33 13.61
N ASN A 56 -4.39 -1.43 13.68
CA ASN A 56 -3.24 -1.37 12.78
C ASN A 56 -2.04 -2.19 13.28
N PHE A 57 -2.15 -2.84 14.43
CA PHE A 57 -1.07 -3.63 15.02
C PHE A 57 -1.05 -5.06 14.51
N ASP A 58 0.15 -5.62 14.43
CA ASP A 58 0.31 -7.04 14.09
C ASP A 58 -0.31 -7.93 15.16
N VAL A 59 -1.33 -8.70 14.76
CA VAL A 59 -2.02 -9.66 15.63
C VAL A 59 -1.29 -11.00 15.75
N GLU A 60 -0.22 -11.23 14.96
CA GLU A 60 0.61 -12.44 15.07
C GLU A 60 1.70 -12.34 16.13
N GLY A 61 1.91 -11.17 16.71
CA GLY A 61 2.75 -11.00 17.89
C GLY A 61 4.26 -11.04 17.62
N LYS A 62 4.69 -10.86 16.37
CA LYS A 62 6.11 -10.88 15.98
C LYS A 62 6.83 -9.55 16.20
N ASP A 63 6.09 -8.46 16.31
CA ASP A 63 6.62 -7.12 16.46
C ASP A 63 6.51 -6.60 17.90
N ARG A 64 7.38 -5.63 18.26
CA ARG A 64 7.35 -4.92 19.55
C ARG A 64 6.01 -4.19 19.81
N PHE A 65 5.24 -3.96 18.76
CA PHE A 65 3.91 -3.33 18.80
C PHE A 65 2.84 -4.39 18.53
N SER A 66 2.67 -5.31 19.46
CA SER A 66 1.61 -6.30 19.42
C SER A 66 0.51 -5.99 20.44
N LEU A 67 -0.69 -6.48 20.15
CA LEU A 67 -1.80 -6.45 21.11
C LEU A 67 -1.52 -7.41 22.26
N ASP A 68 -2.14 -7.12 23.43
CA ASP A 68 -2.08 -7.99 24.60
C ASP A 68 -2.62 -9.39 24.26
N SER A 69 -1.88 -10.42 24.64
CA SER A 69 -2.20 -11.81 24.31
C SER A 69 -3.50 -12.30 24.94
N ALA A 70 -3.90 -11.73 26.10
CA ALA A 70 -5.17 -12.06 26.75
C ALA A 70 -6.34 -11.47 25.94
N LEU A 71 -6.16 -10.27 25.36
CA LEU A 71 -7.14 -9.65 24.46
C LEU A 71 -7.30 -10.48 23.19
N LEU A 72 -6.20 -10.85 22.53
CA LEU A 72 -6.21 -11.65 21.31
C LEU A 72 -6.92 -13.00 21.47
N ARG A 73 -6.85 -13.61 22.67
CA ARG A 73 -7.53 -14.87 22.97
C ARG A 73 -9.05 -14.74 23.14
N ARG A 74 -9.59 -13.54 23.25
CA ARG A 74 -11.04 -13.28 23.35
C ARG A 74 -11.72 -13.22 21.97
N PHE A 75 -10.95 -13.03 20.90
CA PHE A 75 -11.46 -13.02 19.53
C PHE A 75 -11.33 -14.42 18.92
N ASP A 76 -12.44 -14.95 18.45
CA ASP A 76 -12.52 -16.28 17.82
C ASP A 76 -11.91 -16.27 16.42
N ARG A 77 -11.92 -15.11 15.74
CA ARG A 77 -11.38 -14.94 14.40
C ARG A 77 -10.53 -13.69 14.31
N LYS A 78 -9.45 -13.81 13.56
CA LYS A 78 -8.57 -12.71 13.13
C LYS A 78 -8.66 -12.62 11.63
N ILE A 79 -8.96 -11.43 11.12
CA ILE A 79 -9.11 -11.17 9.69
C ILE A 79 -8.01 -10.16 9.32
N LEU A 80 -7.09 -10.58 8.48
CA LEU A 80 -6.10 -9.67 7.91
C LEU A 80 -6.74 -8.92 6.74
N VAL A 81 -6.72 -7.59 6.81
CA VAL A 81 -7.09 -6.71 5.70
C VAL A 81 -5.79 -6.20 5.09
N ASP A 82 -5.37 -6.83 4.00
CA ASP A 82 -4.14 -6.49 3.28
C ASP A 82 -4.38 -5.35 2.28
N LEU A 83 -3.29 -4.88 1.64
CA LEU A 83 -3.40 -3.94 0.54
C LEU A 83 -4.21 -4.56 -0.61
N PRO A 84 -5.02 -3.75 -1.32
CA PRO A 84 -5.86 -4.25 -2.38
C PRO A 84 -5.00 -4.75 -3.57
N ASN A 85 -5.39 -5.89 -4.13
CA ASN A 85 -4.83 -6.38 -5.39
C ASN A 85 -5.35 -5.56 -6.59
N ARG A 86 -4.83 -5.79 -7.81
CA ARG A 86 -5.22 -5.04 -9.02
C ARG A 86 -6.72 -5.11 -9.30
N GLU A 87 -7.33 -6.29 -9.17
CA GLU A 87 -8.77 -6.47 -9.44
C GLU A 87 -9.63 -5.69 -8.44
N GLU A 88 -9.23 -5.66 -7.18
CA GLU A 88 -9.92 -4.90 -6.14
C GLU A 88 -9.79 -3.39 -6.36
N ARG A 89 -8.60 -2.92 -6.77
CA ARG A 89 -8.41 -1.51 -7.15
C ARG A 89 -9.24 -1.15 -8.39
N LEU A 90 -9.25 -2.00 -9.41
CA LEU A 90 -10.07 -1.80 -10.62
C LEU A 90 -11.57 -1.74 -10.28
N ARG A 91 -12.04 -2.67 -9.45
CA ARG A 91 -13.44 -2.66 -8.97
C ARG A 91 -13.77 -1.38 -8.22
N PHE A 92 -12.87 -0.94 -7.35
CA PHE A 92 -13.03 0.31 -6.61
C PHE A 92 -13.11 1.52 -7.55
N LEU A 93 -12.23 1.62 -8.55
CA LEU A 93 -12.21 2.69 -9.54
C LEU A 93 -13.53 2.75 -10.33
N LYS A 94 -14.02 1.61 -10.83
CA LYS A 94 -15.32 1.50 -11.52
C LYS A 94 -16.46 1.98 -10.62
N GLN A 95 -16.47 1.55 -9.37
CA GLN A 95 -17.47 1.98 -8.37
C GLN A 95 -17.42 3.48 -8.08
N ARG A 96 -16.21 4.08 -8.07
CA ARG A 96 -16.04 5.54 -7.89
C ARG A 96 -16.53 6.32 -9.10
N ARG A 97 -16.24 5.83 -10.32
CA ARG A 97 -16.74 6.40 -11.58
C ARG A 97 -18.26 6.43 -11.61
N GLU A 98 -18.92 5.33 -11.25
CA GLU A 98 -20.38 5.26 -11.18
C GLU A 98 -21.01 6.28 -10.22
N LYS A 99 -20.30 6.57 -9.11
CA LYS A 99 -20.78 7.49 -8.07
C LYS A 99 -20.47 8.96 -8.35
N SER A 100 -19.62 9.26 -9.33
CA SER A 100 -19.20 10.62 -9.63
C SER A 100 -19.11 10.88 -11.12
N PRO A 101 -20.08 11.62 -11.72
CA PRO A 101 -20.08 11.95 -13.14
C PRO A 101 -18.84 12.70 -13.63
N ALA A 102 -18.14 13.39 -12.74
CA ALA A 102 -16.89 14.07 -13.04
C ALA A 102 -15.74 13.10 -13.35
N LEU A 103 -15.83 11.85 -12.87
CA LEU A 103 -14.84 10.81 -13.13
C LEU A 103 -15.28 10.01 -14.39
N ALA A 104 -14.98 10.51 -15.57
CA ALA A 104 -15.45 9.92 -16.84
C ALA A 104 -14.33 9.21 -17.62
N PHE A 105 -13.41 8.55 -16.93
CA PHE A 105 -12.35 7.75 -17.55
C PHE A 105 -12.88 6.45 -18.17
N SER A 106 -12.20 5.92 -19.18
CA SER A 106 -12.52 4.68 -19.87
C SER A 106 -12.21 3.44 -19.02
N ASP A 107 -12.55 2.25 -19.49
CA ASP A 107 -12.18 0.99 -18.84
C ASP A 107 -10.68 0.70 -18.98
N GLU A 108 -10.07 1.07 -20.12
CA GLU A 108 -8.63 1.01 -20.34
C GLU A 108 -7.88 1.91 -19.36
N GLU A 109 -8.40 3.13 -19.16
CA GLU A 109 -7.83 4.07 -18.22
C GLU A 109 -7.96 3.58 -16.77
N ALA A 110 -9.11 3.03 -16.40
CA ALA A 110 -9.28 2.41 -15.08
C ALA A 110 -8.29 1.27 -14.83
N ASP A 111 -8.03 0.46 -15.85
CA ASP A 111 -7.05 -0.63 -15.75
C ASP A 111 -5.62 -0.13 -15.64
N ARG A 112 -5.26 0.92 -16.39
CA ARG A 112 -3.96 1.62 -16.30
C ARG A 112 -3.73 2.19 -14.89
N ILE A 113 -4.73 2.88 -14.33
CA ILE A 113 -4.68 3.42 -12.96
C ILE A 113 -4.58 2.29 -11.94
N ALA A 114 -5.34 1.20 -12.13
CA ALA A 114 -5.28 0.06 -11.23
C ALA A 114 -3.88 -0.59 -11.23
N ALA A 115 -3.21 -0.64 -12.36
CA ALA A 115 -1.82 -1.11 -12.46
C ALA A 115 -0.86 -0.14 -11.77
N GLY A 116 -0.91 1.16 -12.11
CA GLY A 116 -0.01 2.19 -11.59
C GLY A 116 -0.19 2.52 -10.10
N SER A 117 -1.31 2.12 -9.50
CA SER A 117 -1.58 2.28 -8.05
C SER A 117 -1.21 1.05 -7.22
N ALA A 118 -0.34 0.16 -7.72
CA ALA A 118 0.14 -0.98 -6.95
C ALA A 118 0.77 -0.53 -5.62
N GLY A 119 0.47 -1.24 -4.54
CA GLY A 119 0.93 -0.86 -3.20
C GLY A 119 0.16 0.28 -2.52
N MET A 120 -0.78 0.92 -3.20
CA MET A 120 -1.62 1.98 -2.59
C MET A 120 -2.84 1.40 -1.87
N THR A 121 -3.23 2.06 -0.77
CA THR A 121 -4.51 1.80 -0.12
C THR A 121 -5.66 2.39 -0.93
N LEU A 122 -6.87 1.83 -0.80
CA LEU A 122 -8.08 2.41 -1.44
C LEU A 122 -8.36 3.84 -0.97
N SER A 123 -8.02 4.16 0.29
CA SER A 123 -8.13 5.52 0.83
C SER A 123 -7.20 6.49 0.11
N ARG A 124 -5.96 6.09 -0.20
CA ARG A 124 -5.01 6.91 -0.96
C ARG A 124 -5.52 7.15 -2.39
N ILE A 125 -5.96 6.10 -3.08
CA ILE A 125 -6.57 6.23 -4.41
C ILE A 125 -7.78 7.18 -4.39
N LYS A 126 -8.64 7.07 -3.38
CA LYS A 126 -9.78 7.99 -3.20
C LYS A 126 -9.36 9.45 -3.04
N LEU A 127 -8.28 9.71 -2.28
CA LEU A 127 -7.74 11.07 -2.10
C LEU A 127 -7.20 11.63 -3.41
N ILE A 128 -6.48 10.83 -4.21
CA ILE A 128 -5.96 11.23 -5.53
C ILE A 128 -7.11 11.56 -6.48
N LEU A 129 -8.12 10.72 -6.59
CA LEU A 129 -9.30 11.01 -7.41
C LEU A 129 -10.02 12.28 -6.96
N GLY A 130 -10.11 12.53 -5.65
CA GLY A 130 -10.66 13.76 -5.09
C GLY A 130 -9.83 14.98 -5.44
N TYR A 131 -8.51 14.85 -5.48
CA TYR A 131 -7.61 15.90 -5.92
C TYR A 131 -7.76 16.19 -7.42
N ALA A 132 -7.78 15.15 -8.27
CA ALA A 132 -8.01 15.29 -9.70
C ALA A 132 -9.33 16.03 -10.02
N MET A 133 -10.42 15.71 -9.29
CA MET A 133 -11.69 16.43 -9.44
C MET A 133 -11.57 17.92 -9.06
N ARG A 134 -10.80 18.26 -8.03
CA ARG A 134 -10.56 19.66 -7.65
C ARG A 134 -9.73 20.40 -8.72
N CYS A 135 -8.69 19.76 -9.25
CA CYS A 135 -7.90 20.33 -10.34
C CYS A 135 -8.74 20.58 -11.58
N ALA A 136 -9.58 19.62 -12.00
CA ALA A 136 -10.52 19.80 -13.10
C ALA A 136 -11.44 20.99 -12.88
N ALA A 137 -12.03 21.09 -11.70
CA ALA A 137 -12.91 22.22 -11.36
C ALA A 137 -12.20 23.57 -11.37
N GLN A 138 -10.94 23.64 -10.90
CA GLN A 138 -10.12 24.86 -10.94
C GLN A 138 -9.78 25.29 -12.36
N GLN A 139 -9.58 24.32 -13.26
CA GLN A 139 -9.30 24.54 -14.68
C GLN A 139 -10.58 24.71 -15.51
N HIS A 140 -11.77 24.75 -14.88
CA HIS A 140 -13.09 24.84 -15.52
C HIS A 140 -13.44 23.69 -16.44
N PHE A 141 -12.87 22.49 -16.21
CA PHE A 141 -13.31 21.27 -16.90
C PHE A 141 -14.50 20.64 -16.15
N GLU A 142 -15.49 20.19 -16.89
CA GLU A 142 -16.63 19.46 -16.35
C GLU A 142 -16.25 18.03 -15.90
N LYS A 143 -15.19 17.48 -16.49
CA LYS A 143 -14.74 16.11 -16.28
C LYS A 143 -13.23 16.08 -16.07
N VAL A 144 -12.78 15.12 -15.29
CA VAL A 144 -11.36 14.81 -15.13
C VAL A 144 -10.84 14.25 -16.45
N THR A 145 -9.87 14.92 -17.06
CA THR A 145 -9.13 14.42 -18.23
C THR A 145 -8.01 13.48 -17.81
N ASP A 146 -7.51 12.68 -18.74
CA ASP A 146 -6.42 11.75 -18.49
C ASP A 146 -5.17 12.49 -18.01
N ASP A 147 -4.84 13.65 -18.60
CA ASP A 147 -3.71 14.50 -18.18
C ASP A 147 -3.84 14.96 -16.73
N ILE A 148 -5.04 15.42 -16.32
CA ILE A 148 -5.29 15.83 -14.92
C ILE A 148 -5.17 14.65 -13.97
N LEU A 149 -5.58 13.48 -14.42
CA LEU A 149 -5.50 12.26 -13.62
C LEU A 149 -4.06 11.81 -13.45
N ASP A 150 -3.26 11.83 -14.52
CA ASP A 150 -1.83 11.53 -14.49
C ASP A 150 -1.07 12.51 -13.59
N GLU A 151 -1.33 13.82 -13.73
CA GLU A 151 -0.76 14.84 -12.86
C GLU A 151 -1.15 14.62 -11.39
N ALA A 152 -2.40 14.25 -11.13
CA ALA A 152 -2.85 13.95 -9.79
C ALA A 152 -2.13 12.74 -9.18
N PHE A 153 -1.97 11.66 -9.94
CA PHE A 153 -1.23 10.48 -9.47
C PHE A 153 0.25 10.81 -9.25
N ALA A 154 0.90 11.53 -10.17
CA ALA A 154 2.28 11.97 -10.01
C ALA A 154 2.47 12.89 -8.79
N SER A 155 1.51 13.78 -8.52
CA SER A 155 1.57 14.71 -7.38
C SER A 155 1.43 14.06 -6.01
N PHE A 156 0.81 12.89 -5.94
CA PHE A 156 0.61 12.14 -4.69
C PHE A 156 1.69 11.11 -4.40
N ASP A 157 2.61 10.89 -5.31
CA ASP A 157 3.83 10.13 -5.04
C ASP A 157 4.79 11.06 -4.29
N ASP A 158 4.88 10.90 -2.98
CA ASP A 158 5.52 11.74 -1.96
C ASP A 158 6.59 12.72 -2.47
N GLY A 159 6.12 13.89 -2.89
CA GLY A 159 6.97 15.06 -3.10
C GLY A 159 7.34 15.34 -4.53
N GLN A 160 6.46 16.11 -5.19
CA GLN A 160 6.82 16.79 -6.43
C GLN A 160 8.23 17.34 -6.37
N THR A 161 9.03 16.87 -7.26
CA THR A 161 9.97 17.70 -7.98
C THR A 161 9.67 17.49 -9.45
N GLU A 162 9.25 18.58 -10.14
CA GLU A 162 9.74 18.78 -11.47
C GLU A 162 11.27 18.72 -11.37
N ALA A 163 11.82 17.53 -11.32
CA ALA A 163 13.19 17.36 -11.70
C ALA A 163 13.19 17.72 -13.18
N LEU A 164 13.72 18.90 -13.50
CA LEU A 164 14.08 19.28 -14.85
C LEU A 164 15.15 18.31 -15.31
N CYS A 165 14.76 17.03 -15.53
CA CYS A 165 15.64 16.02 -16.06
C CYS A 165 15.86 16.32 -17.54
N SER A 166 17.10 16.38 -17.94
CA SER A 166 17.45 16.44 -19.36
C SER A 166 16.95 15.19 -20.09
N GLU A 167 16.75 15.28 -21.40
CA GLU A 167 16.33 14.12 -22.21
C GLU A 167 17.32 12.93 -22.08
N GLU A 168 18.60 13.20 -21.85
CA GLU A 168 19.60 12.16 -21.60
C GLU A 168 19.42 11.48 -20.24
N GLU A 169 19.10 12.22 -19.20
CA GLU A 169 18.78 11.67 -17.87
C GLU A 169 17.54 10.82 -17.92
N LEU A 170 16.47 11.29 -18.57
CA LEU A 170 15.25 10.49 -18.76
C LEU A 170 15.52 9.19 -19.51
N LYS A 171 16.38 9.21 -20.55
CA LYS A 171 16.81 7.98 -21.24
C LYS A 171 17.59 7.03 -20.34
N ARG A 172 18.42 7.56 -19.44
CA ARG A 172 19.15 6.73 -18.47
C ARG A 172 18.21 6.07 -17.50
N ILE A 173 17.30 6.85 -16.90
CA ILE A 173 16.26 6.35 -15.98
C ILE A 173 15.41 5.29 -16.69
N ALA A 174 14.94 5.57 -17.91
CA ALA A 174 14.15 4.61 -18.68
C ALA A 174 14.87 3.27 -18.91
N ARG A 175 16.18 3.30 -19.18
CA ARG A 175 16.99 2.08 -19.34
C ARG A 175 17.18 1.34 -18.04
N HIS A 176 17.39 2.06 -16.93
CA HIS A 176 17.49 1.50 -15.59
C HIS A 176 16.21 0.73 -15.23
N GLU A 177 15.07 1.38 -15.31
CA GLU A 177 13.78 0.79 -15.00
C GLU A 177 13.39 -0.34 -15.95
N ALA A 178 13.73 -0.21 -17.25
CA ALA A 178 13.54 -1.29 -18.21
C ALA A 178 14.37 -2.52 -17.87
N GLY A 179 15.53 -2.36 -17.25
CA GLY A 179 16.35 -3.45 -16.73
C GLY A 179 15.63 -4.23 -15.64
N HIS A 180 15.04 -3.54 -14.67
CA HIS A 180 14.21 -4.16 -13.64
C HIS A 180 13.02 -4.92 -14.24
N ALA A 181 12.29 -4.28 -15.16
CA ALA A 181 11.14 -4.89 -15.83
C ALA A 181 11.54 -6.14 -16.65
N PHE A 182 12.68 -6.12 -17.33
CA PHE A 182 13.19 -7.24 -18.12
C PHE A 182 13.53 -8.45 -17.25
N ILE A 183 14.24 -8.25 -16.15
CA ILE A 183 14.60 -9.35 -15.24
C ILE A 183 13.36 -9.86 -14.48
N CYS A 184 12.45 -8.98 -14.09
CA CYS A 184 11.16 -9.33 -13.52
C CYS A 184 10.39 -10.28 -14.47
N TRP A 185 10.27 -9.91 -15.74
CA TRP A 185 9.62 -10.73 -16.77
C TRP A 185 10.36 -12.06 -17.00
N GLN A 186 11.71 -12.05 -17.03
CA GLN A 186 12.51 -13.26 -17.19
C GLN A 186 12.33 -14.24 -16.02
N ASN A 187 12.11 -13.74 -14.80
CA ASN A 187 11.78 -14.53 -13.62
C ASN A 187 10.31 -15.02 -13.61
N GLN A 188 9.56 -14.79 -14.69
CA GLN A 188 8.13 -15.12 -14.81
C GLN A 188 7.22 -14.31 -13.85
N HIS A 189 7.70 -13.17 -13.39
CA HIS A 189 6.89 -12.19 -12.70
C HIS A 189 6.32 -11.18 -13.72
N THR A 190 5.19 -10.56 -13.42
CA THR A 190 4.56 -9.59 -14.33
C THR A 190 4.91 -8.18 -13.89
N PRO A 191 5.68 -7.40 -14.69
CA PRO A 191 5.79 -5.97 -14.46
C PRO A 191 4.41 -5.33 -14.64
N ALA A 192 3.90 -4.68 -13.61
CA ALA A 192 2.56 -4.09 -13.63
C ALA A 192 2.58 -2.63 -14.12
N TYR A 193 3.63 -1.91 -13.78
CA TYR A 193 3.76 -0.50 -14.09
C TYR A 193 5.23 -0.11 -14.20
N LEU A 194 5.55 0.75 -15.16
CA LEU A 194 6.88 1.27 -15.41
C LEU A 194 6.77 2.76 -15.70
N THR A 195 7.54 3.58 -15.00
CA THR A 195 7.54 5.03 -15.20
C THR A 195 8.95 5.62 -15.10
N VAL A 196 9.18 6.67 -15.84
CA VAL A 196 10.35 7.55 -15.72
C VAL A 196 10.05 8.81 -14.92
N MET A 197 8.79 8.97 -14.50
CA MET A 197 8.37 10.05 -13.61
C MET A 197 8.68 9.64 -12.20
N GLY A 198 9.71 10.24 -11.64
CA GLY A 198 10.19 9.97 -10.30
C GLY A 198 9.59 10.88 -9.25
N ASN A 199 10.02 10.68 -8.01
CA ASN A 199 9.79 11.57 -6.89
C ASN A 199 11.11 12.12 -6.35
N LYS A 200 11.10 12.82 -5.20
CA LYS A 200 12.32 13.36 -4.59
C LYS A 200 13.40 12.33 -4.26
N SER A 201 13.03 11.06 -4.18
CA SER A 201 13.92 9.97 -3.75
C SER A 201 14.43 9.12 -4.91
N PHE A 202 13.70 9.04 -6.04
CA PHE A 202 14.12 8.24 -7.21
C PHE A 202 13.64 8.87 -8.51
N GLY A 203 14.42 8.66 -9.58
CA GLY A 203 14.17 9.19 -10.92
C GLY A 203 13.08 8.46 -11.71
N GLY A 204 12.72 7.25 -11.30
CA GLY A 204 11.70 6.39 -11.91
C GLY A 204 11.43 5.20 -11.02
N TYR A 205 10.48 4.35 -11.39
CA TYR A 205 10.26 3.08 -10.68
C TYR A 205 9.49 2.07 -11.52
N MET A 206 9.67 0.79 -11.16
CA MET A 206 8.91 -0.34 -11.69
C MET A 206 8.14 -1.00 -10.55
N LEU A 207 6.87 -1.32 -10.81
CA LEU A 207 6.01 -2.07 -9.88
C LEU A 207 5.71 -3.44 -10.44
N GLN A 208 5.70 -4.45 -9.56
CA GLN A 208 5.28 -5.81 -9.90
C GLN A 208 3.81 -6.03 -9.56
N GLU A 209 3.17 -6.92 -10.31
CA GLU A 209 1.85 -7.44 -9.97
C GLU A 209 1.97 -8.51 -8.89
N ASN A 210 1.23 -8.35 -7.78
CA ASN A 210 1.11 -9.37 -6.72
C ASN A 210 2.36 -9.71 -5.90
N GLU A 211 3.09 -8.73 -5.37
CA GLU A 211 3.95 -9.03 -4.24
C GLU A 211 3.14 -9.38 -2.99
N ARG A 212 2.68 -10.64 -2.90
CA ARG A 212 2.33 -11.20 -1.61
C ARG A 212 3.59 -11.21 -0.76
N ARG A 213 3.56 -10.59 0.42
CA ARG A 213 4.64 -10.74 1.41
C ARG A 213 4.79 -12.22 1.72
N ALA A 214 5.70 -12.88 1.03
CA ALA A 214 6.01 -14.27 1.31
C ALA A 214 6.89 -14.29 2.55
N TYR A 215 6.34 -14.76 3.66
CA TYR A 215 7.07 -14.91 4.93
C TYR A 215 8.18 -15.99 4.84
N ASN A 216 8.05 -16.93 3.89
CA ASN A 216 9.01 -18.01 3.68
C ASN A 216 9.42 -18.05 2.21
N LEU A 217 10.56 -17.44 1.90
CA LEU A 217 11.14 -17.48 0.56
C LEU A 217 12.04 -18.72 0.40
N THR A 218 11.90 -19.39 -0.72
CA THR A 218 12.88 -20.40 -1.12
C THR A 218 14.18 -19.72 -1.54
N ARG A 219 15.31 -20.45 -1.47
CA ARG A 219 16.61 -19.94 -1.92
C ARG A 219 16.56 -19.41 -3.36
N LYS A 220 15.81 -20.06 -4.25
CA LYS A 220 15.61 -19.63 -5.63
C LYS A 220 14.94 -18.25 -5.68
N GLN A 221 13.86 -18.06 -4.94
CA GLN A 221 13.14 -16.79 -4.89
C GLN A 221 13.99 -15.64 -4.31
N VAL A 222 14.86 -15.92 -3.33
CA VAL A 222 15.82 -14.94 -2.84
C VAL A 222 16.79 -14.50 -3.94
N TYR A 223 17.35 -15.46 -4.72
CA TYR A 223 18.22 -15.11 -5.84
C TYR A 223 17.49 -14.35 -6.96
N GLU A 224 16.23 -14.68 -7.23
CA GLU A 224 15.41 -13.95 -8.20
C GLU A 224 15.23 -12.49 -7.77
N ARG A 225 14.89 -12.22 -6.51
CA ARG A 225 14.79 -10.87 -5.96
C ARG A 225 16.11 -10.10 -6.00
N ILE A 226 17.22 -10.74 -5.67
CA ILE A 226 18.55 -10.11 -5.77
C ILE A 226 18.85 -9.72 -7.23
N ARG A 227 18.57 -10.60 -8.20
CA ARG A 227 18.75 -10.28 -9.62
C ARG A 227 17.87 -9.12 -10.08
N GLU A 228 16.63 -9.09 -9.63
CA GLU A 228 15.69 -7.99 -9.92
C GLU A 228 16.19 -6.68 -9.33
N ALA A 229 16.62 -6.67 -8.08
CA ALA A 229 17.15 -5.48 -7.42
C ALA A 229 18.42 -4.93 -8.12
N LEU A 230 19.29 -5.80 -8.60
CA LEU A 230 20.54 -5.41 -9.28
C LEU A 230 20.37 -5.10 -10.78
N ALA A 231 19.19 -5.33 -11.35
CA ALA A 231 18.96 -5.29 -12.79
C ALA A 231 19.15 -3.89 -13.39
N GLY A 232 18.66 -2.86 -12.71
CA GLY A 232 18.84 -1.47 -13.13
C GLY A 232 20.32 -1.11 -13.25
N ARG A 233 21.09 -1.38 -12.20
CA ARG A 233 22.55 -1.13 -12.20
C ARG A 233 23.27 -1.97 -13.25
N ALA A 234 22.92 -3.22 -13.44
CA ALA A 234 23.50 -4.06 -14.48
C ALA A 234 23.25 -3.49 -15.88
N THR A 235 22.05 -2.98 -16.12
CA THR A 235 21.67 -2.33 -17.38
C THR A 235 22.50 -1.06 -17.61
N GLU A 236 22.69 -0.22 -16.62
CA GLU A 236 23.55 0.95 -16.72
C GLU A 236 24.99 0.58 -17.07
N ILE A 237 25.54 -0.46 -16.45
CA ILE A 237 26.90 -0.95 -16.75
C ILE A 237 27.01 -1.39 -18.21
N VAL A 238 25.98 -2.05 -18.75
CA VAL A 238 25.95 -2.51 -20.15
C VAL A 238 25.93 -1.32 -21.12
N PHE A 239 25.13 -0.30 -20.85
CA PHE A 239 24.95 0.82 -21.77
C PHE A 239 25.98 1.94 -21.60
N TYR A 240 26.50 2.18 -20.40
CA TYR A 240 27.33 3.34 -20.07
C TYR A 240 28.70 2.98 -19.48
N GLY A 241 28.93 1.72 -19.14
CA GLY A 241 30.15 1.26 -18.46
C GLY A 241 30.16 1.53 -16.95
N LYS A 242 31.03 0.81 -16.25
CA LYS A 242 31.09 0.77 -14.76
C LYS A 242 31.28 2.12 -14.06
N LYS A 243 31.85 3.12 -14.74
CA LYS A 243 32.20 4.42 -14.14
C LYS A 243 31.16 5.51 -14.35
N ASN A 244 30.13 5.26 -15.14
CA ASN A 244 29.19 6.29 -15.62
C ASN A 244 27.74 6.01 -15.20
N GLY A 245 27.50 5.18 -14.17
CA GLY A 245 26.16 4.92 -13.64
C GLY A 245 25.58 6.09 -12.83
N LEU A 246 24.29 6.06 -12.57
CA LEU A 246 23.61 7.03 -11.70
C LEU A 246 24.13 6.90 -10.26
N VAL A 247 24.28 8.03 -9.57
CA VAL A 247 24.88 8.09 -8.21
C VAL A 247 23.97 7.40 -7.17
N ASP A 248 22.65 7.48 -7.35
CA ASP A 248 21.68 6.91 -6.42
C ASP A 248 21.64 5.39 -6.41
N THR A 249 22.21 4.73 -7.43
CA THR A 249 22.28 3.26 -7.51
C THR A 249 23.33 2.65 -6.58
N GLU A 250 24.17 3.45 -5.92
CA GLU A 250 25.12 2.96 -4.91
C GLU A 250 24.44 2.55 -3.60
N ASN A 251 23.18 2.98 -3.37
CA ASN A 251 22.41 2.67 -2.16
C ASN A 251 21.54 1.41 -2.30
N GLU A 252 21.52 0.74 -3.45
CA GLU A 252 20.74 -0.48 -3.70
C GLU A 252 21.48 -1.77 -3.27
N ILE A 253 22.71 -1.66 -2.72
CA ILE A 253 23.51 -2.75 -2.18
C ILE A 253 23.60 -2.58 -0.66
#